data_1ba6a3c3b731c9eb5b4fccc2a4c2b80a
#
_entry.id   1ba6a3c3b731c9eb5b4fccc2a4c2b80a
#
_cell.length_a   1.000
_cell.length_b   1.000
_cell.length_c   1.000
_cell.angle_alpha   90.00
_cell.angle_beta   90.00
_cell.angle_gamma   90.00
#
_symmetry.space_group_name_H-M   'P 1'
#
loop_
_entity.id
_entity.type
_entity.pdbx_description
1 polymer ?
#
loop_
_entity_poly.entity_id
_entity_poly.type
_entity_poly.pdbx_seq_one_letter_code
_entity_poly.pdbx_strand_id
1 'polypeptide(L)'
;MTTPTAIATTYRTVQVEHTDRPWGWYESIDEKTYGACSAATGNKVKRICVQPGQRLSLQKHAHRAEHWLVVCGTARVTLGQADGETYSEFDLTPGQHCDIAAGQVHRLSNLGSEPLEIIEVQMGTYLGEDDITRLQDDFGRK
;
A
#
# COMPACT_ATOMS: atom_id res chain seq x y z
N MET A 1 -21.48 36.19 -32.39
CA MET A 1 -21.48 34.73 -32.14
C MET A 1 -20.06 34.33 -31.83
N THR A 2 -19.75 34.10 -30.57
CA THR A 2 -18.43 33.64 -30.12
C THR A 2 -18.42 32.12 -30.12
N THR A 3 -17.58 31.56 -30.99
CA THR A 3 -17.33 30.10 -31.05
C THR A 3 -16.71 29.65 -29.74
N PRO A 4 -17.23 28.60 -29.07
CA PRO A 4 -16.58 28.11 -27.87
C PRO A 4 -15.22 27.47 -28.23
N THR A 5 -14.18 27.99 -27.61
CA THR A 5 -12.84 27.42 -27.71
C THR A 5 -12.88 26.02 -27.07
N ALA A 6 -12.65 24.99 -27.88
CA ALA A 6 -12.54 23.62 -27.38
C ALA A 6 -11.34 23.54 -26.41
N ILE A 7 -11.60 23.26 -25.15
CA ILE A 7 -10.57 22.93 -24.18
C ILE A 7 -10.06 21.51 -24.54
N ALA A 8 -8.85 21.45 -25.08
CA ALA A 8 -8.19 20.20 -25.33
C ALA A 8 -7.91 19.55 -23.98
N THR A 9 -8.76 18.62 -23.58
CA THR A 9 -8.52 17.78 -22.40
C THR A 9 -7.44 16.77 -22.77
N THR A 10 -6.20 17.05 -22.35
CA THR A 10 -5.12 16.09 -22.50
C THR A 10 -5.33 14.99 -21.46
N TYR A 11 -5.87 13.86 -21.87
CA TYR A 11 -5.93 12.66 -21.02
C TYR A 11 -4.52 12.14 -20.85
N ARG A 12 -4.01 12.20 -19.62
CA ARG A 12 -2.76 11.51 -19.26
C ARG A 12 -3.07 10.03 -19.14
N THR A 13 -2.43 9.22 -19.96
CA THR A 13 -2.48 7.76 -19.79
C THR A 13 -1.71 7.41 -18.51
N VAL A 14 -2.42 6.90 -17.51
CA VAL A 14 -1.80 6.36 -16.30
C VAL A 14 -1.22 5.00 -16.66
N GLN A 15 0.07 4.80 -16.40
CA GLN A 15 0.71 3.51 -16.55
C GLN A 15 0.42 2.69 -15.29
N VAL A 16 -0.17 1.53 -15.47
CA VAL A 16 -0.45 0.57 -14.40
C VAL A 16 0.47 -0.62 -14.59
N GLU A 17 1.26 -0.93 -13.58
CA GLU A 17 2.14 -2.09 -13.55
C GLU A 17 1.55 -3.15 -12.62
N HIS A 18 1.26 -4.33 -13.16
CA HIS A 18 0.74 -5.49 -12.43
C HIS A 18 1.86 -6.42 -11.99
N THR A 19 1.81 -6.86 -10.74
CA THR A 19 2.81 -7.77 -10.16
C THR A 19 2.15 -8.88 -9.36
N ASP A 20 2.33 -10.13 -9.79
CA ASP A 20 1.88 -11.31 -9.04
C ASP A 20 2.74 -11.57 -7.81
N ARG A 21 2.12 -12.06 -6.74
CA ARG A 21 2.75 -12.47 -5.49
C ARG A 21 2.11 -13.77 -4.99
N PRO A 22 2.81 -14.56 -4.15
CA PRO A 22 2.26 -15.82 -3.63
C PRO A 22 0.95 -15.66 -2.85
N TRP A 23 0.72 -14.49 -2.27
CA TRP A 23 -0.46 -14.16 -1.48
C TRP A 23 -1.59 -13.48 -2.30
N GLY A 24 -1.35 -13.13 -3.56
CA GLY A 24 -2.28 -12.41 -4.42
C GLY A 24 -1.54 -11.60 -5.48
N TRP A 25 -1.82 -10.31 -5.56
CA TRP A 25 -1.16 -9.41 -6.53
C TRP A 25 -1.23 -7.95 -6.07
N TYR A 26 -0.45 -7.10 -6.70
CA TYR A 26 -0.63 -5.66 -6.62
C TYR A 26 -0.46 -4.98 -7.97
N GLU A 27 -1.07 -3.82 -8.10
CA GLU A 27 -0.90 -2.88 -9.21
C GLU A 27 -0.34 -1.58 -8.67
N SER A 28 0.73 -1.09 -9.30
CA SER A 28 1.26 0.25 -9.04
C SER A 28 0.61 1.23 -10.01
N ILE A 29 -0.09 2.24 -9.46
CA ILE A 29 -0.89 3.16 -10.27
C ILE A 29 -0.08 4.38 -10.69
N ASP A 30 0.74 4.93 -9.81
CA ASP A 30 1.59 6.09 -10.12
C ASP A 30 2.76 6.18 -9.13
N GLU A 31 3.91 6.54 -9.65
CA GLU A 31 5.08 6.89 -8.86
C GLU A 31 5.53 8.28 -9.29
N LYS A 32 5.36 9.26 -8.41
CA LYS A 32 5.76 10.64 -8.68
C LYS A 32 6.64 11.17 -7.57
N THR A 33 7.75 11.73 -8.01
CA THR A 33 8.55 12.63 -7.17
C THR A 33 8.04 14.04 -7.42
N TYR A 34 7.40 14.66 -6.44
CA TYR A 34 6.96 16.04 -6.56
C TYR A 34 8.10 16.99 -6.24
N GLY A 35 8.70 17.57 -7.29
CA GLY A 35 9.76 18.56 -7.18
C GLY A 35 9.31 19.95 -6.70
N ALA A 36 8.04 20.15 -6.33
CA ALA A 36 7.49 21.44 -5.91
C ALA A 36 7.52 21.66 -4.39
N CYS A 37 7.68 20.59 -3.59
CA CYS A 37 7.88 20.71 -2.16
C CYS A 37 9.37 20.66 -1.85
N SER A 38 9.82 21.49 -0.93
CA SER A 38 11.24 21.62 -0.54
C SER A 38 11.83 20.35 0.14
N ALA A 39 11.00 19.37 0.47
CA ALA A 39 11.42 18.02 0.83
C ALA A 39 11.17 17.11 -0.38
N ALA A 40 12.21 16.45 -0.86
CA ALA A 40 12.14 15.45 -1.93
C ALA A 40 11.39 14.19 -1.43
N THR A 41 10.07 14.32 -1.27
CA THR A 41 9.20 13.23 -0.83
C THR A 41 8.50 12.67 -2.04
N GLY A 42 8.75 11.39 -2.33
CA GLY A 42 8.03 10.65 -3.35
C GLY A 42 6.71 10.09 -2.80
N ASN A 43 5.82 9.75 -3.72
CA ASN A 43 4.65 8.95 -3.40
C ASN A 43 4.45 7.86 -4.46
N LYS A 44 3.85 6.76 -4.02
CA LYS A 44 3.42 5.66 -4.88
C LYS A 44 2.05 5.19 -4.40
N VAL A 45 1.16 4.90 -5.33
CA VAL A 45 -0.15 4.33 -5.04
C VAL A 45 -0.21 2.92 -5.57
N LYS A 46 -0.62 1.99 -4.72
CA LYS A 46 -0.85 0.59 -5.10
C LYS A 46 -2.28 0.18 -4.81
N ARG A 47 -2.83 -0.66 -5.67
CA ARG A 47 -3.99 -1.50 -5.37
C ARG A 47 -3.46 -2.89 -5.05
N ILE A 48 -3.79 -3.41 -3.88
CA ILE A 48 -3.31 -4.70 -3.38
C ILE A 48 -4.50 -5.62 -3.23
N CYS A 49 -4.42 -6.81 -3.80
CA CYS A 49 -5.41 -7.87 -3.62
C CYS A 49 -4.78 -9.05 -2.88
N VAL A 50 -5.36 -9.43 -1.74
CA VAL A 50 -4.93 -10.57 -0.94
C VAL A 50 -5.99 -11.66 -1.06
N GLN A 51 -5.58 -12.84 -1.52
CA GLN A 51 -6.48 -13.98 -1.68
C GLN A 51 -7.00 -14.49 -0.32
N PRO A 52 -8.17 -15.14 -0.30
CA PRO A 52 -8.72 -15.74 0.92
C PRO A 52 -7.71 -16.63 1.65
N GLY A 53 -7.58 -16.46 2.96
CA GLY A 53 -6.68 -17.22 3.81
C GLY A 53 -5.20 -16.87 3.67
N GLN A 54 -4.85 -15.89 2.84
CA GLN A 54 -3.47 -15.47 2.62
C GLN A 54 -3.12 -14.22 3.43
N ARG A 55 -1.83 -13.99 3.61
CA ARG A 55 -1.30 -12.81 4.28
C ARG A 55 0.07 -12.40 3.72
N LEU A 56 0.36 -11.12 3.83
CA LEU A 56 1.69 -10.58 3.56
C LEU A 56 2.66 -10.98 4.69
N SER A 57 3.95 -10.79 4.45
CA SER A 57 4.96 -10.94 5.49
C SER A 57 4.70 -9.98 6.65
N LEU A 58 5.14 -10.35 7.85
CA LEU A 58 5.33 -9.40 8.94
C LEU A 58 6.60 -8.62 8.62
N GLN A 59 6.46 -7.31 8.38
CA GLN A 59 7.48 -6.51 7.72
C GLN A 59 7.57 -5.09 8.25
N LYS A 60 8.65 -4.40 7.93
CA LYS A 60 8.81 -2.96 8.14
C LYS A 60 9.60 -2.33 7.00
N HIS A 61 9.42 -1.02 6.83
CA HIS A 61 10.13 -0.19 5.84
C HIS A 61 10.89 0.92 6.53
N ALA A 62 12.15 1.13 6.15
CA ALA A 62 12.99 2.13 6.78
C ALA A 62 12.72 3.56 6.30
N HIS A 63 12.28 3.73 5.04
CA HIS A 63 12.27 5.02 4.35
C HIS A 63 10.90 5.52 3.96
N ARG A 64 9.83 4.71 4.15
CA ARG A 64 8.46 5.09 3.78
C ARG A 64 7.46 4.83 4.89
N ALA A 65 6.44 5.67 4.93
CA ALA A 65 5.18 5.44 5.62
C ALA A 65 4.13 4.95 4.63
N GLU A 66 3.08 4.31 5.13
CA GLU A 66 1.98 3.79 4.32
C GLU A 66 0.64 4.22 4.91
N HIS A 67 -0.34 4.44 4.04
CA HIS A 67 -1.73 4.63 4.40
C HIS A 67 -2.56 3.58 3.65
N TRP A 68 -3.33 2.79 4.39
CA TRP A 68 -4.17 1.73 3.85
C TRP A 68 -5.64 2.09 3.94
N LEU A 69 -6.36 1.98 2.84
CA LEU A 69 -7.81 2.14 2.74
C LEU A 69 -8.41 0.84 2.22
N VAL A 70 -9.33 0.22 2.96
CA VAL A 70 -10.02 -0.98 2.50
C VAL A 70 -11.09 -0.63 1.48
N VAL A 71 -11.06 -1.31 0.34
CA VAL A 71 -12.01 -1.16 -0.76
C VAL A 71 -13.03 -2.30 -0.76
N CYS A 72 -12.57 -3.53 -0.56
CA CYS A 72 -13.38 -4.74 -0.63
C CYS A 72 -12.85 -5.78 0.35
N GLY A 73 -13.73 -6.55 0.96
CA GLY A 73 -13.37 -7.57 1.95
C GLY A 73 -13.13 -6.99 3.35
N THR A 74 -12.51 -7.80 4.22
CA THR A 74 -12.14 -7.40 5.59
C THR A 74 -10.65 -7.61 5.79
N ALA A 75 -9.96 -6.53 6.15
CA ALA A 75 -8.53 -6.55 6.42
C ALA A 75 -8.28 -6.83 7.92
N ARG A 76 -7.58 -7.92 8.26
CA ARG A 76 -6.95 -8.06 9.56
C ARG A 76 -5.59 -7.35 9.49
N VAL A 77 -5.43 -6.31 10.29
CA VAL A 77 -4.20 -5.52 10.39
C VAL A 77 -3.46 -5.89 11.66
N THR A 78 -2.17 -6.18 11.54
CA THR A 78 -1.24 -6.33 12.67
C THR A 78 -0.30 -5.14 12.67
N LEU A 79 -0.21 -4.40 13.76
CA LEU A 79 0.70 -3.25 13.94
C LEU A 79 1.58 -3.43 15.16
N GLY A 80 2.89 -3.26 14.98
CA GLY A 80 3.85 -3.18 16.07
C GLY A 80 3.66 -1.91 16.89
N GLN A 81 3.78 -2.02 18.20
CA GLN A 81 3.71 -0.91 19.13
C GLN A 81 5.08 -0.25 19.30
N ALA A 82 5.10 0.92 19.95
CA ALA A 82 6.31 1.71 20.18
C ALA A 82 7.36 0.99 21.04
N ASP A 83 6.97 -0.01 21.84
CA ASP A 83 7.87 -0.83 22.64
C ASP A 83 8.72 -1.82 21.81
N GLY A 84 8.34 -2.05 20.54
CA GLY A 84 9.00 -2.99 19.63
C GLY A 84 8.75 -4.47 19.92
N GLU A 85 7.96 -4.79 20.93
CA GLU A 85 7.71 -6.16 21.42
C GLU A 85 6.24 -6.56 21.29
N THR A 86 5.31 -5.62 21.47
CA THR A 86 3.87 -5.90 21.41
C THR A 86 3.26 -5.52 20.08
N TYR A 87 2.17 -6.19 19.74
CA TYR A 87 1.41 -5.98 18.50
C TYR A 87 -0.06 -5.75 18.83
N SER A 88 -0.68 -4.81 18.12
CA SER A 88 -2.13 -4.66 18.06
C SER A 88 -2.67 -5.38 16.84
N GLU A 89 -3.81 -6.04 16.98
CA GLU A 89 -4.55 -6.62 15.86
C GLU A 89 -5.98 -6.07 15.85
N PHE A 90 -6.45 -5.68 14.69
CA PHE A 90 -7.81 -5.17 14.48
C PHE A 90 -8.26 -5.41 13.05
N ASP A 91 -9.58 -5.35 12.86
CA ASP A 91 -10.19 -5.49 11.54
C ASP A 91 -10.63 -4.15 10.98
N LEU A 92 -10.43 -3.98 9.67
CA LEU A 92 -10.94 -2.86 8.89
C LEU A 92 -11.87 -3.39 7.81
N THR A 93 -13.03 -2.73 7.67
CA THR A 93 -14.02 -3.01 6.64
C THR A 93 -14.01 -1.92 5.56
N PRO A 94 -14.71 -2.09 4.41
CA PRO A 94 -14.67 -1.11 3.32
C PRO A 94 -14.94 0.33 3.78
N GLY A 95 -14.09 1.25 3.35
CA GLY A 95 -14.10 2.67 3.73
C GLY A 95 -13.30 2.99 5.02
N GLN A 96 -12.90 1.99 5.79
CA GLN A 96 -12.02 2.18 6.94
C GLN A 96 -10.55 2.16 6.49
N HIS A 97 -9.69 2.78 7.28
CA HIS A 97 -8.29 3.02 6.95
C HIS A 97 -7.39 3.00 8.19
N CYS A 98 -6.09 2.89 7.99
CA CYS A 98 -5.07 3.08 9.02
C CYS A 98 -3.79 3.65 8.42
N ASP A 99 -2.99 4.25 9.29
CA ASP A 99 -1.64 4.75 8.98
C ASP A 99 -0.59 3.80 9.57
N ILE A 100 0.50 3.64 8.83
CA ILE A 100 1.68 2.88 9.21
C ILE A 100 2.89 3.80 9.12
N ALA A 101 3.54 4.07 10.23
CA ALA A 101 4.72 4.91 10.26
C ALA A 101 5.94 4.22 9.64
N ALA A 102 6.89 5.00 9.14
CA ALA A 102 8.19 4.46 8.76
C ALA A 102 8.83 3.74 9.97
N GLY A 103 9.40 2.56 9.73
CA GLY A 103 9.98 1.71 10.77
C GLY A 103 8.98 0.87 11.56
N GLN A 104 7.68 1.12 11.44
CA GLN A 104 6.66 0.37 12.16
C GLN A 104 6.46 -1.02 11.54
N VAL A 105 6.50 -2.04 12.38
CA VAL A 105 6.22 -3.42 11.96
C VAL A 105 4.74 -3.60 11.68
N HIS A 106 4.39 -4.23 10.57
CA HIS A 106 3.01 -4.39 10.15
C HIS A 106 2.80 -5.63 9.30
N ARG A 107 1.54 -6.08 9.22
CA ARG A 107 1.09 -7.17 8.35
C ARG A 107 -0.35 -6.95 7.94
N LEU A 108 -0.66 -7.23 6.68
CA LEU A 108 -2.00 -7.33 6.13
C LEU A 108 -2.36 -8.81 5.96
N SER A 109 -3.53 -9.21 6.48
CA SER A 109 -4.03 -10.58 6.38
C SER A 109 -5.48 -10.59 5.92
N ASN A 110 -5.82 -11.56 5.10
CA ASN A 110 -7.19 -11.87 4.71
C ASN A 110 -7.63 -13.18 5.37
N LEU A 111 -8.39 -13.08 6.46
CA LEU A 111 -8.96 -14.24 7.17
C LEU A 111 -10.35 -14.63 6.64
N GLY A 112 -10.88 -13.87 5.67
CA GLY A 112 -12.18 -14.09 5.07
C GLY A 112 -12.18 -15.14 3.95
N SER A 113 -13.35 -15.34 3.36
CA SER A 113 -13.60 -16.26 2.24
C SER A 113 -13.62 -15.56 0.88
N GLU A 114 -13.60 -14.23 0.86
CA GLU A 114 -13.59 -13.41 -0.34
C GLU A 114 -12.24 -12.68 -0.49
N PRO A 115 -11.87 -12.26 -1.71
CA PRO A 115 -10.68 -11.44 -1.91
C PRO A 115 -10.75 -10.14 -1.10
N LEU A 116 -9.63 -9.75 -0.51
CA LEU A 116 -9.43 -8.47 0.16
C LEU A 116 -8.71 -7.53 -0.79
N GLU A 117 -9.27 -6.34 -0.99
CA GLU A 117 -8.59 -5.28 -1.75
C GLU A 117 -8.43 -4.02 -0.91
N ILE A 118 -7.23 -3.46 -0.96
CA ILE A 118 -6.89 -2.18 -0.35
C ILE A 118 -6.24 -1.26 -1.37
N ILE A 119 -6.37 0.05 -1.13
CA ILE A 119 -5.51 1.07 -1.72
C ILE A 119 -4.43 1.42 -0.70
N GLU A 120 -3.19 1.33 -1.11
CA GLU A 120 -2.03 1.71 -0.33
C GLU A 120 -1.40 2.96 -0.93
N VAL A 121 -1.23 4.00 -0.12
CA VAL A 121 -0.44 5.17 -0.47
C VAL A 121 0.87 5.09 0.29
N GLN A 122 1.98 5.06 -0.43
CA GLN A 122 3.33 5.10 0.12
C GLN A 122 3.87 6.52 0.02
N MET A 123 4.50 7.00 1.07
CA MET A 123 5.13 8.33 1.12
C MET A 123 6.49 8.23 1.81
N GLY A 124 7.53 8.75 1.15
CA GLY A 124 8.87 8.69 1.74
C GLY A 124 9.97 9.17 0.82
N THR A 125 11.19 9.12 1.33
CA THR A 125 12.41 9.53 0.61
C THR A 125 12.90 8.47 -0.37
N TYR A 126 12.47 7.22 -0.20
CA TYR A 126 12.79 6.09 -1.06
C TYR A 126 11.61 5.12 -1.11
N LEU A 127 11.17 4.74 -2.31
CA LEU A 127 9.99 3.91 -2.56
C LEU A 127 10.31 2.60 -3.30
N GLY A 128 11.58 2.18 -3.30
CA GLY A 128 12.01 0.92 -3.91
C GLY A 128 11.43 -0.29 -3.20
N GLU A 129 11.14 -1.37 -3.93
CA GLU A 129 10.59 -2.62 -3.39
C GLU A 129 11.60 -3.38 -2.49
N ASP A 130 12.86 -3.00 -2.49
CA ASP A 130 13.94 -3.51 -1.64
C ASP A 130 13.99 -2.81 -0.26
N ASP A 131 13.24 -1.71 -0.04
CA ASP A 131 13.04 -1.13 1.30
C ASP A 131 12.06 -1.97 2.12
N ILE A 132 12.47 -3.17 2.46
CA ILE A 132 11.67 -4.11 3.24
C ILE A 132 12.57 -5.00 4.11
N THR A 133 12.21 -5.09 5.39
CA THR A 133 12.74 -6.09 6.31
C THR A 133 11.61 -7.03 6.69
N ARG A 134 11.71 -8.30 6.33
CA ARG A 134 10.73 -9.33 6.68
C ARG A 134 11.14 -10.02 7.97
N LEU A 135 10.23 -10.03 8.95
CA LEU A 135 10.43 -10.71 10.24
C LEU A 135 9.84 -12.12 10.21
N GLN A 136 8.71 -12.29 9.50
CA GLN A 136 8.05 -13.57 9.26
C GLN A 136 7.45 -13.57 7.86
N ASP A 137 7.63 -14.66 7.14
CA ASP A 137 7.07 -14.83 5.81
C ASP A 137 6.67 -16.29 5.57
N ASP A 138 5.39 -16.51 5.22
CA ASP A 138 4.85 -17.85 4.99
C ASP A 138 5.43 -18.51 3.72
N PHE A 139 6.05 -17.72 2.85
CA PHE A 139 6.58 -18.14 1.54
C PHE A 139 8.11 -18.22 1.50
N GLY A 140 8.79 -18.03 2.63
CA GLY A 140 10.24 -18.16 2.75
C GLY A 140 11.06 -17.09 2.01
N ARG A 141 10.48 -15.93 1.71
CA ARG A 141 11.20 -14.79 1.10
C ARG A 141 12.05 -14.09 2.19
N LYS A 142 13.19 -13.60 1.79
CA LYS A 142 14.10 -12.80 2.64
C LYS A 142 13.91 -11.31 2.41
#